data_62f647cecb843d13b79d31fa390efdda
#
_entry.id   62f647cecb843d13b79d31fa390efdda
#
_cell.length_a   1.000
_cell.length_b   1.000
_cell.length_c   1.000
_cell.angle_alpha   90.00
_cell.angle_beta   90.00
_cell.angle_gamma   90.00
#
_symmetry.space_group_name_H-M   'P 1'
#
loop_
_entity.id
_entity.type
_entity.pdbx_description
1 polymer ?
#
loop_
_entity_poly.entity_id
_entity_poly.type
_entity_poly.pdbx_seq_one_letter_code
_entity_poly.pdbx_strand_id
1 'polypeptide(L)'
;MADALFVDTEARPDALIGRVLNKVSRFFAVCAGFMLLMMSLMSLTSIVGRSLFDKPVLGDYELVQMMSAIAVTMSLPFCQMIRGHIIVDFFTTGMPARVNKTLDIIASLVLAVAAFIFCWRITLGMFELQGNGDGSMLLNLPTWWGYAPMVPSFFLLGCAALYTAWVDVTGARA
;
A
#
# COMPACT_ATOMS: atom_id res chain seq x y z
N MET A 1 -18.91 -7.57 11.42
CA MET A 1 -18.07 -7.15 10.27
C MET A 1 -17.53 -5.72 10.42
N ALA A 2 -18.12 -4.88 11.24
CA ALA A 2 -17.60 -3.54 11.58
C ALA A 2 -16.46 -3.58 12.61
N ASP A 3 -16.41 -4.60 13.48
CA ASP A 3 -15.38 -4.72 14.52
C ASP A 3 -13.98 -5.07 13.98
N ALA A 4 -13.89 -5.61 12.75
CA ALA A 4 -12.59 -5.90 12.11
C ALA A 4 -11.81 -4.63 11.72
N LEU A 5 -12.49 -3.47 11.63
CA LEU A 5 -11.85 -2.16 11.40
C LEU A 5 -11.26 -1.57 12.70
N PHE A 6 -11.65 -2.13 13.85
CA PHE A 6 -11.20 -1.72 15.18
C PHE A 6 -10.37 -2.80 15.86
N VAL A 7 -9.70 -3.66 15.10
CA VAL A 7 -8.65 -4.49 15.70
C VAL A 7 -7.66 -3.53 16.31
N ASP A 8 -7.81 -3.32 17.62
CA ASP A 8 -6.80 -2.68 18.43
C ASP A 8 -5.51 -3.46 18.17
N THR A 9 -4.66 -2.84 17.40
CA THR A 9 -3.35 -3.36 17.09
C THR A 9 -2.66 -3.47 18.43
N GLU A 10 -2.54 -4.67 18.97
CA GLU A 10 -1.74 -4.98 20.17
C GLU A 10 -0.22 -4.79 19.92
N ALA A 11 0.15 -3.76 19.18
CA ALA A 11 1.46 -3.18 19.27
C ALA A 11 1.41 -2.31 20.53
N ARG A 12 2.14 -2.70 21.59
CA ARG A 12 2.22 -1.96 22.85
C ARG A 12 2.18 -0.45 22.57
N PRO A 13 1.24 0.28 23.19
CA PRO A 13 1.01 1.71 22.93
C PRO A 13 2.16 2.62 23.43
N ASP A 14 3.23 2.06 23.94
CA ASP A 14 4.27 2.78 24.66
C ASP A 14 5.34 3.40 23.77
N ALA A 15 5.47 2.99 22.51
CA ALA A 15 6.32 3.69 21.58
C ALA A 15 5.50 4.70 20.77
N LEU A 16 5.72 5.99 20.97
CA LEU A 16 5.16 7.08 20.16
C LEU A 16 5.28 6.80 18.66
N ILE A 17 6.39 6.20 18.26
CA ILE A 17 6.69 5.81 16.88
C ILE A 17 5.64 4.83 16.34
N GLY A 18 5.29 3.77 17.08
CA GLY A 18 4.29 2.80 16.64
C GLY A 18 2.90 3.41 16.46
N ARG A 19 2.48 4.30 17.38
CA ARG A 19 1.20 5.02 17.26
C ARG A 19 1.15 5.95 16.05
N VAL A 20 2.23 6.69 15.80
CA VAL A 20 2.33 7.59 14.65
C VAL A 20 2.31 6.79 13.35
N LEU A 21 3.13 5.72 13.25
CA LEU A 21 3.16 4.86 12.08
C LEU A 21 1.78 4.25 11.79
N ASN A 22 1.11 3.72 12.81
CA ASN A 22 -0.22 3.13 12.66
C ASN A 22 -1.26 4.16 12.22
N LYS A 23 -1.22 5.38 12.81
CA LYS A 23 -2.14 6.45 12.43
C LYS A 23 -1.95 6.91 10.99
N VAL A 24 -0.70 7.08 10.56
CA VAL A 24 -0.37 7.47 9.18
C VAL A 24 -0.73 6.34 8.20
N SER A 25 -0.39 5.09 8.51
CA SER A 25 -0.74 3.94 7.67
C SER A 25 -2.25 3.77 7.53
N ARG A 26 -3.02 3.99 8.61
CA ARG A 26 -4.49 3.97 8.58
C ARG A 26 -5.05 5.09 7.71
N PHE A 27 -4.49 6.28 7.77
CA PHE A 27 -4.88 7.39 6.90
C PHE A 27 -4.66 7.05 5.43
N PHE A 28 -3.50 6.49 5.08
CA PHE A 28 -3.20 6.03 3.72
C PHE A 28 -4.17 4.93 3.27
N ALA A 29 -4.51 3.98 4.14
CA ALA A 29 -5.47 2.92 3.83
C ALA A 29 -6.89 3.48 3.57
N VAL A 30 -7.33 4.47 4.34
CA VAL A 30 -8.62 5.14 4.10
C VAL A 30 -8.62 5.87 2.76
N CYS A 31 -7.54 6.59 2.44
CA CYS A 31 -7.37 7.22 1.13
C CYS A 31 -7.38 6.19 -0.01
N ALA A 32 -6.71 5.04 0.17
CA ALA A 32 -6.73 3.94 -0.79
C ALA A 32 -8.15 3.41 -1.01
N GLY A 33 -8.91 3.18 0.07
CA GLY A 33 -10.30 2.74 -0.01
C GLY A 33 -11.20 3.75 -0.74
N PHE A 34 -11.01 5.04 -0.49
CA PHE A 34 -11.73 6.10 -1.21
C PHE A 34 -11.37 6.10 -2.71
N MET A 35 -10.09 5.95 -3.06
CA MET A 35 -9.64 5.81 -4.45
C MET A 35 -10.30 4.63 -5.16
N LEU A 36 -10.38 3.46 -4.49
CA LEU A 36 -11.05 2.28 -5.04
C LEU A 36 -12.54 2.51 -5.28
N LEU A 37 -13.22 3.20 -4.37
CA LEU A 37 -14.63 3.57 -4.55
C LEU A 37 -14.81 4.50 -5.76
N MET A 38 -13.99 5.55 -5.87
CA MET A 38 -14.04 6.47 -7.01
C MET A 38 -13.77 5.75 -8.33
N MET A 39 -12.75 4.89 -8.39
CA MET A 39 -12.44 4.07 -9.55
C MET A 39 -13.61 3.17 -9.95
N SER A 40 -14.22 2.49 -8.98
CA SER A 40 -15.36 1.60 -9.21
C SER A 40 -16.59 2.36 -9.77
N LEU A 41 -16.92 3.51 -9.18
CA LEU A 41 -18.01 4.37 -9.65
C LEU A 41 -17.75 4.90 -11.05
N MET A 42 -16.51 5.31 -11.34
CA MET A 42 -16.14 5.80 -12.67
C MET A 42 -16.26 4.69 -13.72
N SER A 43 -15.76 3.49 -13.42
CA SER A 43 -15.87 2.33 -14.32
C SER A 43 -17.33 1.95 -14.58
N LEU A 44 -18.17 1.96 -13.52
CA LEU A 44 -19.59 1.69 -13.64
C LEU A 44 -20.27 2.72 -14.56
N THR A 45 -19.97 4.01 -14.36
CA THR A 45 -20.51 5.11 -15.18
C THR A 45 -20.08 4.97 -16.64
N SER A 46 -18.83 4.58 -16.90
CA SER A 46 -18.31 4.35 -18.26
C SER A 46 -19.03 3.19 -18.96
N ILE A 47 -19.25 2.07 -18.24
CA ILE A 47 -19.97 0.91 -18.77
C ILE A 47 -21.43 1.25 -19.09
N VAL A 48 -22.13 1.93 -18.19
CA VAL A 48 -23.51 2.35 -18.38
C VAL A 48 -23.60 3.35 -19.52
N GLY A 49 -22.69 4.33 -19.60
CA GLY A 49 -22.62 5.31 -20.68
C GLY A 49 -22.42 4.67 -22.05
N ARG A 50 -21.56 3.65 -22.10
CA ARG A 50 -21.36 2.87 -23.35
C ARG A 50 -22.59 2.07 -23.75
N SER A 51 -23.25 1.41 -22.77
CA SER A 51 -24.37 0.51 -23.02
C SER A 51 -25.67 1.26 -23.39
N LEU A 52 -25.92 2.42 -22.81
CA LEU A 52 -27.18 3.15 -23.01
C LEU A 52 -27.07 4.30 -24.02
N PHE A 53 -25.89 4.91 -24.16
CA PHE A 53 -25.70 6.14 -24.92
C PHE A 53 -24.63 6.02 -26.03
N ASP A 54 -23.97 4.86 -26.17
CA ASP A 54 -22.82 4.64 -27.05
C ASP A 54 -21.67 5.68 -26.83
N LYS A 55 -21.62 6.28 -25.63
CA LYS A 55 -20.61 7.28 -25.24
C LYS A 55 -19.86 6.84 -24.01
N PRO A 56 -18.74 6.09 -24.17
CA PRO A 56 -17.88 5.78 -23.04
C PRO A 56 -17.16 7.03 -22.53
N VAL A 57 -16.76 7.02 -21.27
CA VAL A 57 -15.86 8.04 -20.72
C VAL A 57 -14.49 7.90 -21.39
N LEU A 58 -14.04 8.95 -22.10
CA LEU A 58 -12.73 8.96 -22.74
C LEU A 58 -11.64 8.87 -21.67
N GLY A 59 -10.69 7.93 -21.85
CA GLY A 59 -9.55 7.78 -20.95
C GLY A 59 -9.88 7.06 -19.62
N ASP A 60 -11.04 6.42 -19.49
CA ASP A 60 -11.43 5.64 -18.31
C ASP A 60 -10.38 4.58 -17.95
N TYR A 61 -9.83 3.90 -18.94
CA TYR A 61 -8.81 2.89 -18.77
C TYR A 61 -7.50 3.44 -18.17
N GLU A 62 -7.06 4.60 -18.64
CA GLU A 62 -5.83 5.26 -18.13
C GLU A 62 -6.01 5.73 -16.69
N LEU A 63 -7.17 6.30 -16.37
CA LEU A 63 -7.49 6.73 -15.00
C LEU A 63 -7.58 5.55 -14.05
N VAL A 64 -8.26 4.46 -14.45
CA VAL A 64 -8.34 3.23 -13.67
C VAL A 64 -6.96 2.66 -13.39
N GLN A 65 -6.09 2.63 -14.39
CA GLN A 65 -4.72 2.13 -14.25
C GLN A 65 -3.91 2.96 -13.23
N MET A 66 -3.95 4.28 -13.33
CA MET A 66 -3.27 5.17 -12.38
C MET A 66 -3.85 5.05 -10.97
N MET A 67 -5.16 5.11 -10.82
CA MET A 67 -5.82 5.05 -9.52
C MET A 67 -5.63 3.70 -8.82
N SER A 68 -5.66 2.59 -9.57
CA SER A 68 -5.44 1.25 -9.02
C SER A 68 -4.01 1.10 -8.48
N ALA A 69 -3.01 1.58 -9.22
CA ALA A 69 -1.63 1.54 -8.78
C ALA A 69 -1.41 2.36 -7.49
N ILE A 70 -1.99 3.56 -7.40
CA ILE A 70 -1.95 4.39 -6.19
C ILE A 70 -2.65 3.69 -5.03
N ALA A 71 -3.87 3.18 -5.24
CA ALA A 71 -4.66 2.56 -4.18
C ALA A 71 -3.97 1.32 -3.60
N VAL A 72 -3.40 0.46 -4.46
CA VAL A 72 -2.66 -0.72 -4.01
C VAL A 72 -1.45 -0.31 -3.17
N THR A 73 -0.62 0.61 -3.67
CA THR A 73 0.58 1.03 -2.95
C THR A 73 0.28 1.72 -1.62
N MET A 74 -0.78 2.54 -1.54
CA MET A 74 -1.20 3.20 -0.31
C MET A 74 -1.77 2.24 0.74
N SER A 75 -2.28 1.06 0.35
CA SER A 75 -2.80 0.06 1.28
C SER A 75 -1.71 -0.79 1.94
N LEU A 76 -0.54 -0.96 1.29
CA LEU A 76 0.54 -1.84 1.75
C LEU A 76 1.09 -1.51 3.15
N PRO A 77 1.35 -0.25 3.52
CA PRO A 77 1.87 0.07 4.86
C PRO A 77 0.92 -0.35 5.98
N PHE A 78 -0.38 -0.21 5.76
CA PHE A 78 -1.38 -0.63 6.73
C PHE A 78 -1.46 -2.16 6.82
N CYS A 79 -1.41 -2.86 5.68
CA CYS A 79 -1.37 -4.32 5.64
C CYS A 79 -0.17 -4.87 6.43
N GLN A 80 1.00 -4.22 6.33
CA GLN A 80 2.19 -4.59 7.11
C GLN A 80 1.98 -4.36 8.60
N MET A 81 1.37 -3.25 9.01
CA MET A 81 1.14 -2.93 10.43
C MET A 81 0.19 -3.93 11.10
N ILE A 82 -0.86 -4.40 10.41
CA ILE A 82 -1.79 -5.43 10.92
C ILE A 82 -1.30 -6.86 10.71
N ARG A 83 -0.08 -7.03 10.14
CA ARG A 83 0.48 -8.35 9.80
C ARG A 83 -0.46 -9.20 8.95
N GLY A 84 -1.13 -8.58 7.98
CA GLY A 84 -2.10 -9.23 7.09
C GLY A 84 -1.51 -10.24 6.10
N HIS A 85 -0.27 -10.69 6.30
CA HIS A 85 0.42 -11.67 5.44
C HIS A 85 0.05 -13.11 5.83
N ILE A 86 -1.22 -13.45 5.71
CA ILE A 86 -1.82 -14.75 6.09
C ILE A 86 -1.10 -15.96 5.49
N ILE A 87 -0.43 -15.79 4.35
CA ILE A 87 0.23 -16.89 3.64
C ILE A 87 1.38 -17.49 4.46
N VAL A 88 2.11 -16.69 5.22
CA VAL A 88 3.22 -17.17 6.06
C VAL A 88 2.68 -17.99 7.21
N ASP A 89 1.59 -17.57 7.84
CA ASP A 89 0.99 -18.25 8.98
C ASP A 89 0.50 -19.67 8.63
N PHE A 90 -0.03 -19.86 7.41
CA PHE A 90 -0.51 -21.18 6.99
C PHE A 90 0.61 -22.22 6.87
N PHE A 91 1.78 -21.84 6.36
CA PHE A 91 2.93 -22.74 6.23
C PHE A 91 3.66 -22.98 7.56
N THR A 92 3.53 -22.08 8.51
CA THR A 92 4.28 -22.12 9.78
C THR A 92 3.47 -22.65 10.97
N THR A 93 2.19 -22.97 10.77
CA THR A 93 1.27 -23.44 11.84
C THR A 93 1.78 -24.73 12.54
N GLY A 94 2.66 -25.50 11.91
CA GLY A 94 3.26 -26.73 12.49
C GLY A 94 4.67 -26.56 13.07
N MET A 95 5.27 -25.37 13.03
CA MET A 95 6.65 -25.14 13.46
C MET A 95 6.73 -24.58 14.89
N PRO A 96 7.85 -24.82 15.61
CA PRO A 96 8.04 -24.25 16.94
C PRO A 96 8.08 -22.73 16.88
N ALA A 97 7.50 -22.05 17.88
CA ALA A 97 7.34 -20.60 17.96
C ALA A 97 8.64 -19.80 17.71
N ARG A 98 9.81 -20.37 18.02
CA ARG A 98 11.11 -19.75 17.77
C ARG A 98 11.45 -19.64 16.29
N VAL A 99 11.09 -20.65 15.49
CA VAL A 99 11.33 -20.68 14.04
C VAL A 99 10.41 -19.65 13.35
N ASN A 100 9.14 -19.61 13.75
CA ASN A 100 8.18 -18.64 13.21
C ASN A 100 8.65 -17.21 13.46
N LYS A 101 9.07 -16.91 14.69
CA LYS A 101 9.61 -15.60 15.04
C LYS A 101 10.81 -15.20 14.17
N THR A 102 11.73 -16.12 13.92
CA THR A 102 12.91 -15.85 13.08
C THR A 102 12.52 -15.62 11.62
N LEU A 103 11.56 -16.40 11.10
CA LEU A 103 11.04 -16.22 9.75
C LEU A 103 10.34 -14.87 9.58
N ASP A 104 9.53 -14.44 10.56
CA ASP A 104 8.85 -13.16 10.56
C ASP A 104 9.84 -12.00 10.53
N ILE A 105 10.92 -12.08 11.29
CA ILE A 105 11.99 -11.07 11.31
C ILE A 105 12.66 -10.99 9.93
N ILE A 106 13.05 -12.13 9.36
CA ILE A 106 13.70 -12.19 8.05
C ILE A 106 12.76 -11.63 6.96
N ALA A 107 11.49 -12.06 6.96
CA ALA A 107 10.49 -11.60 6.00
C ALA A 107 10.28 -10.08 6.09
N SER A 108 10.14 -9.54 7.30
CA SER A 108 9.99 -8.10 7.52
C SER A 108 11.23 -7.32 7.09
N LEU A 109 12.44 -7.87 7.29
CA LEU A 109 13.68 -7.24 6.86
C LEU A 109 13.82 -7.22 5.33
N VAL A 110 13.54 -8.35 4.68
CA VAL A 110 13.53 -8.46 3.21
C VAL A 110 12.51 -7.50 2.61
N LEU A 111 11.32 -7.42 3.19
CA LEU A 111 10.28 -6.48 2.75
C LEU A 111 10.73 -5.03 2.93
N ALA A 112 11.41 -4.69 4.02
CA ALA A 112 11.94 -3.34 4.24
C ALA A 112 12.96 -2.96 3.16
N VAL A 113 13.91 -3.85 2.88
CA VAL A 113 14.93 -3.63 1.82
C VAL A 113 14.24 -3.46 0.46
N ALA A 114 13.31 -4.33 0.11
CA ALA A 114 12.56 -4.24 -1.14
C ALA A 114 11.78 -2.92 -1.23
N ALA A 115 11.09 -2.51 -0.16
CA ALA A 115 10.33 -1.27 -0.12
C ALA A 115 11.21 -0.03 -0.35
N PHE A 116 12.41 0.02 0.23
CA PHE A 116 13.35 1.13 0.00
C PHE A 116 13.92 1.12 -1.42
N ILE A 117 14.21 -0.05 -2.00
CA ILE A 117 14.63 -0.17 -3.39
C ILE A 117 13.52 0.32 -4.33
N PHE A 118 12.27 -0.08 -4.10
CA PHE A 118 11.14 0.40 -4.88
C PHE A 118 10.93 1.90 -4.71
N CYS A 119 11.02 2.43 -3.49
CA CYS A 119 10.94 3.87 -3.24
C CYS A 119 11.99 4.64 -4.06
N TRP A 120 13.24 4.18 -4.05
CA TRP A 120 14.32 4.77 -4.86
C TRP A 120 14.01 4.72 -6.36
N ARG A 121 13.68 3.53 -6.88
CA ARG A 121 13.43 3.34 -8.33
C ARG A 121 12.22 4.14 -8.82
N ILE A 122 11.15 4.18 -8.04
CA ILE A 122 9.95 4.95 -8.36
C ILE A 122 10.26 6.45 -8.35
N THR A 123 11.08 6.92 -7.41
CA THR A 123 11.50 8.33 -7.36
C THR A 123 12.30 8.71 -8.60
N LEU A 124 13.26 7.87 -9.01
CA LEU A 124 14.02 8.10 -10.24
C LEU A 124 13.11 8.11 -11.47
N GLY A 125 12.21 7.12 -11.59
CA GLY A 125 11.26 7.06 -12.69
C GLY A 125 10.31 8.27 -12.73
N MET A 126 9.90 8.78 -11.56
CA MET A 126 9.09 10.01 -11.49
C MET A 126 9.82 11.21 -12.07
N PHE A 127 11.10 11.39 -11.75
CA PHE A 127 11.90 12.50 -12.31
C PHE A 127 12.16 12.34 -13.81
N GLU A 128 12.42 11.13 -14.29
CA GLU A 128 12.57 10.85 -15.73
C GLU A 128 11.31 11.19 -16.52
N LEU A 129 10.12 10.77 -16.03
CA LEU A 129 8.83 11.06 -16.64
C LEU A 129 8.52 12.58 -16.63
N GLN A 130 8.90 13.26 -15.56
CA GLN A 130 8.74 14.71 -15.47
C GLN A 130 9.67 15.43 -16.47
N GLY A 131 10.91 14.95 -16.63
CA GLY A 131 11.88 15.53 -17.56
C GLY A 131 11.53 15.32 -19.03
N ASN A 132 10.94 14.16 -19.37
CA ASN A 132 10.52 13.82 -20.73
C ASN A 132 9.19 14.46 -21.13
N GLY A 133 8.41 14.97 -20.17
CA GLY A 133 7.08 15.51 -20.43
C GLY A 133 6.07 14.44 -20.86
N ASP A 134 6.30 13.17 -20.44
CA ASP A 134 5.43 12.05 -20.82
C ASP A 134 4.02 12.22 -20.25
N GLY A 135 3.04 12.28 -21.16
CA GLY A 135 1.62 12.35 -20.87
C GLY A 135 0.88 11.09 -21.31
N SER A 136 -0.25 10.84 -20.70
CA SER A 136 -1.20 9.79 -21.09
C SER A 136 -1.69 10.04 -22.53
N MET A 137 -1.90 8.97 -23.29
CA MET A 137 -2.22 9.05 -24.72
C MET A 137 -3.58 9.71 -25.03
N LEU A 138 -4.58 9.51 -24.18
CA LEU A 138 -5.95 10.00 -24.43
C LEU A 138 -6.25 11.30 -23.66
N LEU A 139 -5.82 11.38 -22.39
CA LEU A 139 -6.12 12.51 -21.53
C LEU A 139 -4.99 13.55 -21.46
N ASN A 140 -3.81 13.22 -22.02
CA ASN A 140 -2.60 14.03 -21.92
C ASN A 140 -2.26 14.44 -20.47
N LEU A 141 -2.66 13.60 -19.51
CA LEU A 141 -2.34 13.80 -18.09
C LEU A 141 -0.87 13.46 -17.86
N PRO A 142 -0.14 14.28 -17.10
CA PRO A 142 1.26 14.00 -16.80
C PRO A 142 1.38 12.70 -15.98
N THR A 143 2.03 11.70 -16.54
CA THR A 143 2.15 10.34 -15.98
C THR A 143 2.83 10.34 -14.61
N TRP A 144 3.73 11.30 -14.33
CA TRP A 144 4.42 11.42 -13.05
C TRP A 144 3.47 11.68 -11.85
N TRP A 145 2.25 12.18 -12.08
CA TRP A 145 1.24 12.36 -11.03
C TRP A 145 0.84 11.04 -10.37
N GLY A 146 0.81 9.95 -11.14
CA GLY A 146 0.56 8.61 -10.62
C GLY A 146 1.67 8.11 -9.70
N TYR A 147 2.92 8.51 -9.96
CA TYR A 147 4.10 8.10 -9.18
C TYR A 147 4.26 8.89 -7.88
N ALA A 148 3.82 10.14 -7.84
CA ALA A 148 4.01 11.03 -6.69
C ALA A 148 3.47 10.46 -5.35
N PRO A 149 2.24 9.92 -5.26
CA PRO A 149 1.75 9.32 -4.00
C PRO A 149 2.34 7.94 -3.70
N MET A 150 2.93 7.25 -4.69
CA MET A 150 3.55 5.95 -4.47
C MET A 150 4.86 6.06 -3.67
N VAL A 151 5.66 7.12 -3.91
CA VAL A 151 6.93 7.35 -3.21
C VAL A 151 6.77 7.36 -1.70
N PRO A 152 5.92 8.22 -1.10
CA PRO A 152 5.73 8.23 0.35
C PRO A 152 5.09 6.94 0.88
N SER A 153 4.30 6.23 0.06
CA SER A 153 3.70 4.94 0.43
C SER A 153 4.76 3.85 0.60
N PHE A 154 5.69 3.71 -0.34
CA PHE A 154 6.78 2.75 -0.22
C PHE A 154 7.78 3.12 0.88
N PHE A 155 8.04 4.40 1.08
CA PHE A 155 8.85 4.84 2.21
C PHE A 155 8.20 4.46 3.56
N LEU A 156 6.90 4.71 3.69
CA LEU A 156 6.14 4.36 4.88
C LEU A 156 6.08 2.83 5.09
N LEU A 157 5.96 2.05 4.00
CA LEU A 157 6.03 0.60 4.04
C LEU A 157 7.39 0.12 4.59
N GLY A 158 8.49 0.68 4.12
CA GLY A 158 9.83 0.37 4.62
C GLY A 158 9.98 0.66 6.11
N CYS A 159 9.49 1.83 6.55
CA CYS A 159 9.49 2.19 7.97
C CYS A 159 8.61 1.25 8.81
N ALA A 160 7.42 0.89 8.32
CA ALA A 160 6.53 -0.06 8.99
C ALA A 160 7.15 -1.45 9.10
N ALA A 161 7.82 -1.93 8.06
CA ALA A 161 8.49 -3.22 8.05
C ALA A 161 9.70 -3.25 9.01
N LEU A 162 10.49 -2.18 9.08
CA LEU A 162 11.57 -2.07 10.07
C LEU A 162 11.03 -2.03 11.50
N TYR A 163 9.94 -1.31 11.72
CA TYR A 163 9.31 -1.24 13.04
C TYR A 163 8.76 -2.60 13.48
N THR A 164 8.09 -3.36 12.59
CA THR A 164 7.59 -4.70 12.91
C THR A 164 8.74 -5.67 13.19
N ALA A 165 9.83 -5.62 12.41
CA ALA A 165 11.04 -6.41 12.67
C ALA A 165 11.66 -6.07 14.04
N TRP A 166 11.74 -4.78 14.39
CA TRP A 166 12.25 -4.33 15.69
C TRP A 166 11.42 -4.87 16.86
N VAL A 167 10.09 -4.79 16.77
CA VAL A 167 9.18 -5.32 17.79
C VAL A 167 9.35 -6.82 17.96
N ASP A 168 9.56 -7.57 16.87
CA ASP A 168 9.79 -9.01 16.93
C ASP A 168 11.13 -9.38 17.55
N VAL A 169 12.20 -8.63 17.26
CA VAL A 169 13.53 -8.85 17.86
C VAL A 169 13.47 -8.59 19.36
N THR A 170 12.88 -7.47 19.77
CA THR A 170 12.89 -7.01 21.17
C THR A 170 11.99 -7.85 22.09
N GLY A 171 11.18 -8.78 21.51
CA GLY A 171 10.29 -9.64 22.30
C GLY A 171 9.18 -8.86 23.02
N ALA A 172 8.86 -7.67 22.58
CA ALA A 172 7.82 -6.81 23.16
C ALA A 172 6.40 -7.41 23.05
N ARG A 173 6.31 -8.66 22.62
CA ARG A 173 5.15 -9.54 22.78
C ARG A 173 5.36 -10.38 24.05
N ALA A 174 4.85 -9.92 25.16
CA ALA A 174 4.55 -10.72 26.33
C ALA A 174 3.06 -10.56 26.61
#